data_d5c931d32607a23106013821639ecccb
#
_entry.id   d5c931d32607a23106013821639ecccb
#
_cell.length_a   1.000
_cell.length_b   1.000
_cell.length_c   1.000
_cell.angle_alpha   90.00
_cell.angle_beta   90.00
_cell.angle_gamma   90.00
#
_symmetry.space_group_name_H-M   'P 1'
#
loop_
_entity.id
_entity.type
_entity.pdbx_description
1 polymer ?
#
loop_
_entity_poly.entity_id
_entity_poly.type
_entity_poly.pdbx_seq_one_letter_code
_entity_poly.pdbx_strand_id
1 'polypeptide(L)'
;MRAGPRLSHNPHMRRRVEAPPGTFPSAAASLALALVLAAGLSACAGRRADEHRYELKGKVVAVDRAKGEVTVNHEDIVGYMPGMTMPFPLHDADALKFVGAGDQIQATLVVADGDYWLENPVITKLPGGAAAAAPAGGAEPRPGTSVPDVGLVNQDGRPVRTGQFKGRALLVTFVYTRCPMPDQCPLMSANFAQINAALENDPDLRGKAHLLSVTLDPEYDRPEVLRGYGAAYAGGKFDDWDFATGDPAEVRRLAEFFGLMYGRENGQLIHSLRTGIITPDGKLYKIYRGNEWKPDEVLNDLKSAASGS
;
A
#
# COMPACT_ATOMS: atom_id res chain seq x y z
N MET A 1 36.99 44.51 46.86
CA MET A 1 38.44 44.40 47.22
C MET A 1 39.18 43.81 46.03
N ARG A 2 40.20 44.60 45.61
CA ARG A 2 41.36 44.25 44.79
C ARG A 2 41.04 43.77 43.34
N ALA A 3 41.22 44.52 42.32
CA ALA A 3 42.35 45.29 41.81
C ALA A 3 43.01 44.49 40.64
N GLY A 4 42.95 45.07 39.40
CA GLY A 4 43.64 44.61 38.22
C GLY A 4 45.14 44.97 38.26
N PRO A 5 45.87 44.73 37.19
CA PRO A 5 46.48 45.82 36.44
C PRO A 5 46.45 45.61 34.91
N ARG A 6 46.18 46.66 34.17
CA ARG A 6 46.93 47.68 33.41
C ARG A 6 47.94 47.16 32.39
N LEU A 7 47.59 47.45 31.12
CA LEU A 7 48.30 48.01 29.97
C LEU A 7 49.83 47.98 29.97
N SER A 8 50.39 47.52 28.88
CA SER A 8 51.62 48.08 28.31
C SER A 8 51.52 48.16 26.77
N HIS A 9 51.55 49.40 26.33
CA HIS A 9 51.76 49.83 24.97
C HIS A 9 53.24 49.66 24.63
N ASN A 10 53.51 49.20 23.39
CA ASN A 10 54.81 49.47 22.78
C ASN A 10 54.67 49.69 21.27
N PRO A 11 55.11 50.86 20.75
CA PRO A 11 55.05 51.20 19.34
C PRO A 11 56.37 50.91 18.63
N HIS A 12 56.33 50.91 17.32
CA HIS A 12 57.41 50.94 16.33
C HIS A 12 58.05 49.63 15.90
N MET A 13 57.65 49.22 14.68
CA MET A 13 58.62 49.12 13.58
C MET A 13 57.90 48.88 12.25
N ARG A 14 57.79 49.93 11.45
CA ARG A 14 57.48 49.82 10.01
C ARG A 14 58.69 49.18 9.33
N ARG A 15 58.56 47.97 8.84
CA ARG A 15 59.41 47.46 7.77
C ARG A 15 58.63 47.47 6.46
N ARG A 16 59.08 48.28 5.50
CA ARG A 16 58.73 48.13 4.10
C ARG A 16 59.28 46.81 3.62
N VAL A 17 58.43 45.96 3.12
CA VAL A 17 58.82 44.80 2.36
C VAL A 17 58.48 45.09 0.90
N GLU A 18 59.56 45.22 0.11
CA GLU A 18 59.49 45.35 -1.35
C GLU A 18 58.87 44.07 -1.93
N ALA A 19 57.92 44.22 -2.84
CA ALA A 19 57.30 43.11 -3.56
C ALA A 19 58.26 42.60 -4.66
N PRO A 20 58.42 41.30 -4.82
CA PRO A 20 59.17 40.72 -5.91
C PRO A 20 58.35 40.86 -7.22
N PRO A 21 59.00 40.92 -8.41
CA PRO A 21 58.35 41.13 -9.70
C PRO A 21 57.43 39.96 -10.07
N GLY A 22 56.25 40.29 -10.52
CA GLY A 22 55.20 39.33 -10.89
C GLY A 22 55.62 38.41 -12.02
N THR A 23 55.46 37.13 -11.80
CA THR A 23 55.42 36.14 -12.85
C THR A 23 53.93 35.91 -13.20
N PHE A 24 53.53 36.38 -14.37
CA PHE A 24 52.21 36.08 -14.94
C PHE A 24 52.13 34.56 -15.25
N PRO A 25 51.13 33.85 -14.82
CA PRO A 25 50.97 32.46 -15.22
C PRO A 25 50.65 32.40 -16.72
N SER A 26 51.34 31.50 -17.42
CA SER A 26 51.17 31.33 -18.86
C SER A 26 49.73 30.88 -19.15
N ALA A 27 49.18 31.31 -20.31
CA ALA A 27 47.82 30.96 -20.77
C ALA A 27 47.51 29.47 -20.78
N ALA A 28 48.52 28.60 -20.76
CA ALA A 28 48.37 27.16 -20.65
C ALA A 28 47.91 26.68 -19.26
N ALA A 29 48.29 27.37 -18.17
CA ALA A 29 47.86 27.00 -16.81
C ALA A 29 46.40 27.37 -16.55
N SER A 30 45.90 28.44 -17.16
CA SER A 30 44.50 28.87 -17.05
C SER A 30 43.54 27.92 -17.81
N LEU A 31 43.98 27.35 -18.93
CA LEU A 31 43.17 26.39 -19.71
C LEU A 31 43.04 25.03 -18.98
N ALA A 32 44.12 24.59 -18.31
CA ALA A 32 44.10 23.35 -17.55
C ALA A 32 43.19 23.45 -16.31
N LEU A 33 43.15 24.57 -15.61
CA LEU A 33 42.30 24.77 -14.46
C LEU A 33 40.81 24.86 -14.85
N ALA A 34 40.49 25.45 -16.01
CA ALA A 34 39.12 25.50 -16.53
C ALA A 34 38.62 24.11 -16.96
N LEU A 35 39.49 23.26 -17.52
CA LEU A 35 39.11 21.86 -17.88
C LEU A 35 38.89 21.00 -16.67
N VAL A 36 39.63 21.16 -15.58
CA VAL A 36 39.43 20.41 -14.32
C VAL A 36 38.15 20.83 -13.61
N LEU A 37 37.79 22.13 -13.67
CA LEU A 37 36.48 22.60 -13.14
C LEU A 37 35.30 22.09 -13.96
N ALA A 38 35.42 21.94 -15.28
CA ALA A 38 34.37 21.42 -16.15
C ALA A 38 34.17 19.90 -15.96
N ALA A 39 35.24 19.13 -15.66
CA ALA A 39 35.16 17.72 -15.34
C ALA A 39 34.53 17.45 -13.96
N GLY A 40 34.66 18.36 -12.99
CA GLY A 40 34.07 18.26 -11.67
C GLY A 40 32.56 18.47 -11.62
N LEU A 41 31.98 19.17 -12.59
CA LEU A 41 30.54 19.41 -12.67
C LEU A 41 29.75 18.27 -13.31
N SER A 42 30.41 17.31 -13.97
CA SER A 42 29.76 16.14 -14.54
C SER A 42 29.60 14.96 -13.54
N ALA A 43 30.12 15.05 -12.33
CA ALA A 43 30.09 13.97 -11.35
C ALA A 43 28.88 13.99 -10.41
N CYS A 44 27.98 14.96 -10.56
CA CYS A 44 26.71 15.04 -9.83
C CYS A 44 25.49 14.66 -10.70
N ALA A 45 25.67 13.79 -11.70
CA ALA A 45 24.56 13.02 -12.22
C ALA A 45 24.23 11.97 -11.13
N GLY A 46 23.34 12.32 -10.21
CA GLY A 46 22.81 11.40 -9.22
C GLY A 46 22.43 10.10 -9.93
N ARG A 47 22.81 8.96 -9.37
CA ARG A 47 22.24 7.67 -9.75
C ARG A 47 20.74 7.86 -9.75
N ARG A 48 20.12 7.98 -10.92
CA ARG A 48 18.69 7.82 -11.03
C ARG A 48 18.43 6.40 -10.57
N ALA A 49 17.50 6.28 -9.61
CA ALA A 49 16.92 5.01 -9.27
C ALA A 49 16.64 4.18 -10.53
N ASP A 50 16.71 2.86 -10.43
CA ASP A 50 16.38 1.96 -11.55
C ASP A 50 14.91 2.20 -11.92
N GLU A 51 14.69 3.08 -12.89
CA GLU A 51 13.38 3.47 -13.38
C GLU A 51 13.04 2.63 -14.60
N HIS A 52 12.02 1.81 -14.48
CA HIS A 52 11.50 1.00 -15.56
C HIS A 52 10.23 1.63 -16.12
N ARG A 53 10.11 1.65 -17.45
CA ARG A 53 8.98 2.25 -18.17
C ARG A 53 8.31 1.22 -19.06
N TYR A 54 6.99 1.09 -18.91
CA TYR A 54 6.19 0.14 -19.65
C TYR A 54 5.01 0.84 -20.33
N GLU A 55 4.55 0.32 -21.46
CA GLU A 55 3.31 0.75 -22.08
C GLU A 55 2.12 0.12 -21.35
N LEU A 56 1.17 0.95 -20.90
CA LEU A 56 -0.09 0.51 -20.32
C LEU A 56 -1.23 0.91 -21.26
N LYS A 57 -2.10 -0.05 -21.55
CA LYS A 57 -3.36 0.14 -22.26
C LYS A 57 -4.49 -0.47 -21.46
N GLY A 58 -5.64 0.20 -21.42
CA GLY A 58 -6.77 -0.34 -20.69
C GLY A 58 -7.99 0.57 -20.70
N LYS A 59 -9.00 0.13 -19.95
CA LYS A 59 -10.24 0.87 -19.75
C LYS A 59 -10.30 1.42 -18.34
N VAL A 60 -10.58 2.70 -18.21
CA VAL A 60 -10.79 3.34 -16.91
C VAL A 60 -12.09 2.83 -16.29
N VAL A 61 -12.01 2.29 -15.08
CA VAL A 61 -13.14 1.75 -14.33
C VAL A 61 -13.63 2.74 -13.29
N ALA A 62 -12.72 3.46 -12.65
CA ALA A 62 -13.03 4.48 -11.65
C ALA A 62 -11.97 5.59 -11.64
N VAL A 63 -12.34 6.75 -11.11
CA VAL A 63 -11.43 7.88 -10.91
C VAL A 63 -11.61 8.41 -9.49
N ASP A 64 -10.55 8.38 -8.69
CA ASP A 64 -10.49 9.01 -7.37
C ASP A 64 -9.70 10.33 -7.48
N ARG A 65 -10.42 11.43 -7.69
CA ARG A 65 -9.82 12.75 -7.84
C ARG A 65 -9.18 13.30 -6.57
N ALA A 66 -9.62 12.82 -5.39
CA ALA A 66 -9.08 13.27 -4.12
C ALA A 66 -7.68 12.67 -3.87
N LYS A 67 -7.46 11.46 -4.36
CA LYS A 67 -6.17 10.77 -4.25
C LYS A 67 -5.27 10.96 -5.47
N GLY A 68 -5.78 11.50 -6.57
CA GLY A 68 -5.06 11.57 -7.82
C GLY A 68 -4.89 10.22 -8.52
N GLU A 69 -5.86 9.30 -8.36
CA GLU A 69 -5.76 7.93 -8.84
C GLU A 69 -6.82 7.61 -9.91
N VAL A 70 -6.43 6.77 -10.86
CA VAL A 70 -7.34 6.13 -11.82
C VAL A 70 -7.28 4.62 -11.65
N THR A 71 -8.44 3.97 -11.52
CA THR A 71 -8.51 2.51 -11.56
C THR A 71 -8.68 2.09 -13.02
N VAL A 72 -7.75 1.28 -13.51
CA VAL A 72 -7.70 0.84 -14.91
C VAL A 72 -7.80 -0.67 -14.97
N ASN A 73 -8.73 -1.17 -15.78
CA ASN A 73 -8.69 -2.54 -16.27
C ASN A 73 -7.76 -2.53 -17.48
N HIS A 74 -6.49 -2.91 -17.24
CA HIS A 74 -5.45 -2.86 -18.25
C HIS A 74 -5.18 -4.23 -18.88
N GLU A 75 -4.70 -4.21 -20.10
CA GLU A 75 -4.18 -5.36 -20.82
C GLU A 75 -2.84 -5.80 -20.21
N ASP A 76 -2.28 -6.91 -20.72
CA ASP A 76 -0.93 -7.35 -20.33
C ASP A 76 0.09 -6.23 -20.51
N ILE A 77 0.82 -5.91 -19.44
CA ILE A 77 1.96 -5.01 -19.49
C ILE A 77 3.20 -5.86 -19.76
N VAL A 78 3.59 -5.91 -21.01
CA VAL A 78 4.64 -6.82 -21.49
C VAL A 78 5.93 -6.66 -20.71
N GLY A 79 6.41 -7.74 -20.13
CA GLY A 79 7.65 -7.78 -19.34
C GLY A 79 7.52 -7.30 -17.90
N TYR A 80 6.29 -6.99 -17.44
CA TYR A 80 6.07 -6.53 -16.07
C TYR A 80 4.93 -7.27 -15.34
N MET A 81 3.69 -7.12 -15.82
CA MET A 81 2.55 -7.79 -15.20
C MET A 81 1.45 -8.08 -16.23
N PRO A 82 0.65 -9.09 -15.96
CA PRO A 82 -0.48 -9.44 -16.80
C PRO A 82 -1.66 -8.47 -16.65
N GLY A 83 -2.64 -8.56 -17.57
CA GLY A 83 -3.84 -7.72 -17.59
C GLY A 83 -4.69 -7.91 -16.35
N MET A 84 -4.99 -6.81 -15.65
CA MET A 84 -5.80 -6.80 -14.43
C MET A 84 -6.45 -5.46 -14.20
N THR A 85 -7.24 -5.36 -13.12
CA THR A 85 -7.82 -4.08 -12.72
C THR A 85 -7.20 -3.61 -11.42
N MET A 86 -6.49 -2.48 -11.46
CA MET A 86 -5.86 -1.91 -10.28
C MET A 86 -5.83 -0.37 -10.32
N PRO A 87 -5.70 0.30 -9.15
CA PRO A 87 -5.52 1.73 -9.10
C PRO A 87 -4.08 2.10 -9.48
N PHE A 88 -3.96 3.23 -10.19
CA PHE A 88 -2.68 3.85 -10.54
C PHE A 88 -2.72 5.32 -10.15
N PRO A 89 -1.73 5.83 -9.43
CA PRO A 89 -1.51 7.26 -9.32
C PRO A 89 -1.31 7.87 -10.71
N LEU A 90 -2.01 8.96 -11.01
CA LEU A 90 -1.88 9.69 -12.26
C LEU A 90 -1.25 11.04 -11.98
N HIS A 91 0.00 11.21 -12.37
CA HIS A 91 0.76 12.44 -12.08
C HIS A 91 0.33 13.65 -12.93
N ASP A 92 -0.53 13.44 -13.92
CA ASP A 92 -1.10 14.50 -14.74
C ASP A 92 -2.42 15.00 -14.12
N ALA A 93 -2.35 16.10 -13.37
CA ALA A 93 -3.51 16.69 -12.71
C ALA A 93 -4.56 17.25 -13.70
N ASP A 94 -4.15 17.60 -14.92
CA ASP A 94 -5.07 18.06 -15.96
C ASP A 94 -5.80 16.88 -16.59
N ALA A 95 -5.09 15.78 -16.84
CA ALA A 95 -5.72 14.54 -17.32
C ALA A 95 -6.77 14.02 -16.33
N LEU A 96 -6.53 14.12 -15.02
CA LEU A 96 -7.50 13.75 -13.98
C LEU A 96 -8.83 14.53 -14.05
N LYS A 97 -8.82 15.75 -14.58
CA LYS A 97 -10.07 16.54 -14.76
C LYS A 97 -10.95 15.99 -15.87
N PHE A 98 -10.32 15.40 -16.89
CA PHE A 98 -11.00 14.98 -18.12
C PHE A 98 -11.25 13.48 -18.19
N VAL A 99 -10.48 12.65 -17.49
CA VAL A 99 -10.66 11.20 -17.48
C VAL A 99 -11.91 10.81 -16.71
N GLY A 100 -12.63 9.82 -17.22
CA GLY A 100 -13.84 9.28 -16.62
C GLY A 100 -13.95 7.78 -16.76
N ALA A 101 -14.78 7.17 -15.91
CA ALA A 101 -15.09 5.76 -16.03
C ALA A 101 -15.69 5.47 -17.42
N GLY A 102 -15.21 4.39 -18.06
CA GLY A 102 -15.59 4.00 -19.40
C GLY A 102 -14.65 4.47 -20.50
N ASP A 103 -13.79 5.45 -20.24
CA ASP A 103 -12.79 5.91 -21.19
C ASP A 103 -11.72 4.85 -21.43
N GLN A 104 -11.13 4.84 -22.62
CA GLN A 104 -9.88 4.11 -22.84
C GLN A 104 -8.69 4.99 -22.46
N ILE A 105 -7.70 4.41 -21.84
CA ILE A 105 -6.46 5.06 -21.49
C ILE A 105 -5.27 4.28 -22.07
N GLN A 106 -4.34 5.01 -22.65
CA GLN A 106 -2.99 4.55 -22.97
C GLN A 106 -2.02 5.46 -22.25
N ALA A 107 -1.08 4.90 -21.50
CA ALA A 107 -0.16 5.69 -20.68
C ALA A 107 1.20 4.98 -20.56
N THR A 108 2.19 5.70 -20.05
CA THR A 108 3.45 5.11 -19.62
C THR A 108 3.35 4.78 -18.14
N LEU A 109 3.43 3.49 -17.80
CA LEU A 109 3.62 3.06 -16.43
C LEU A 109 5.10 3.20 -16.07
N VAL A 110 5.39 4.01 -15.08
CA VAL A 110 6.72 4.18 -14.51
C VAL A 110 6.78 3.41 -13.19
N VAL A 111 7.85 2.64 -13.01
CA VAL A 111 8.13 1.87 -11.79
C VAL A 111 9.52 2.24 -11.32
N ALA A 112 9.65 2.78 -10.13
CA ALA A 112 10.92 3.19 -9.54
C ALA A 112 10.87 3.03 -8.01
N ASP A 113 11.92 2.46 -7.42
CA ASP A 113 12.10 2.33 -5.96
C ASP A 113 10.91 1.69 -5.20
N GLY A 114 10.15 0.83 -5.87
CA GLY A 114 8.98 0.17 -5.29
C GLY A 114 7.67 0.95 -5.43
N ASP A 115 7.71 2.18 -5.95
CA ASP A 115 6.56 2.97 -6.33
C ASP A 115 6.21 2.81 -7.80
N TYR A 116 4.97 3.14 -8.17
CA TYR A 116 4.52 3.14 -9.55
C TYR A 116 3.48 4.23 -9.80
N TRP A 117 3.47 4.80 -11.03
CA TRP A 117 2.50 5.81 -11.45
C TRP A 117 2.36 5.86 -12.97
N LEU A 118 1.33 6.55 -13.44
CA LEU A 118 1.10 6.78 -14.87
C LEU A 118 1.57 8.18 -15.29
N GLU A 119 2.26 8.21 -16.42
CA GLU A 119 2.68 9.42 -17.12
C GLU A 119 2.15 9.43 -18.56
N ASN A 120 2.08 10.62 -19.15
CA ASN A 120 1.71 10.83 -20.56
C ASN A 120 0.40 10.12 -20.96
N PRO A 121 -0.72 10.28 -20.22
CA PRO A 121 -1.95 9.60 -20.52
C PRO A 121 -2.58 10.13 -21.82
N VAL A 122 -2.92 9.23 -22.71
CA VAL A 122 -3.76 9.49 -23.88
C VAL A 122 -5.15 8.92 -23.58
N ILE A 123 -6.14 9.80 -23.47
CA ILE A 123 -7.52 9.44 -23.10
C ILE A 123 -8.39 9.48 -24.33
N THR A 124 -8.97 8.34 -24.70
CA THR A 124 -9.94 8.22 -25.80
C THR A 124 -11.34 8.12 -25.23
N LYS A 125 -12.16 9.14 -25.52
CA LYS A 125 -13.58 9.15 -25.19
C LYS A 125 -14.35 8.22 -26.13
N LEU A 126 -15.00 7.20 -25.61
CA LEU A 126 -15.86 6.36 -26.41
C LEU A 126 -17.24 7.03 -26.58
N PRO A 127 -17.77 7.13 -27.82
CA PRO A 127 -19.12 7.61 -28.04
C PRO A 127 -20.11 6.67 -27.32
N GLY A 128 -20.89 7.19 -26.40
CA GLY A 128 -21.89 6.45 -25.64
C GLY A 128 -21.46 6.02 -24.24
N GLY A 129 -20.34 6.53 -23.74
CA GLY A 129 -19.90 6.36 -22.36
C GLY A 129 -20.75 7.09 -21.33
N ALA A 130 -22.08 6.98 -21.42
CA ALA A 130 -22.91 6.98 -20.23
C ALA A 130 -22.47 5.75 -19.46
N ALA A 131 -22.05 5.93 -18.23
CA ALA A 131 -21.60 4.89 -17.32
C ALA A 131 -22.32 3.56 -17.58
N ALA A 132 -21.73 2.70 -18.43
CA ALA A 132 -21.99 1.29 -18.29
C ALA A 132 -21.56 1.03 -16.86
N ALA A 133 -22.53 0.73 -15.99
CA ALA A 133 -22.27 0.31 -14.64
C ALA A 133 -21.13 -0.69 -14.73
N ALA A 134 -19.97 -0.32 -14.18
CA ALA A 134 -18.91 -1.27 -13.96
C ALA A 134 -19.57 -2.51 -13.38
N PRO A 135 -19.14 -3.73 -13.74
CA PRO A 135 -19.47 -4.86 -12.91
C PRO A 135 -19.05 -4.41 -11.52
N ALA A 136 -20.01 -4.24 -10.63
CA ALA A 136 -19.91 -3.48 -9.42
C ALA A 136 -18.75 -3.98 -8.54
N GLY A 137 -17.54 -3.51 -8.83
CA GLY A 137 -16.57 -3.21 -7.79
C GLY A 137 -17.16 -1.98 -7.12
N GLY A 138 -18.05 -2.19 -6.16
CA GLY A 138 -18.84 -1.14 -5.57
C GLY A 138 -17.91 -0.07 -5.06
N ALA A 139 -18.32 1.18 -5.16
CA ALA A 139 -17.69 2.25 -4.41
C ALA A 139 -17.44 1.72 -3.00
N GLU A 140 -16.18 1.75 -2.57
CA GLU A 140 -15.78 1.22 -1.27
C GLU A 140 -16.79 1.70 -0.21
N PRO A 141 -17.32 0.79 0.61
CA PRO A 141 -18.39 1.15 1.51
C PRO A 141 -17.93 2.19 2.52
N ARG A 142 -18.80 3.13 2.81
CA ARG A 142 -18.50 4.15 3.83
C ARG A 142 -18.57 3.54 5.23
N PRO A 143 -17.80 4.03 6.19
CA PRO A 143 -18.01 3.69 7.58
C PRO A 143 -19.49 3.79 7.97
N GLY A 144 -19.98 2.84 8.76
CA GLY A 144 -21.39 2.72 9.11
C GLY A 144 -22.24 1.87 8.14
N THR A 145 -21.70 1.46 6.98
CA THR A 145 -22.41 0.55 6.07
C THR A 145 -22.48 -0.84 6.67
N SER A 146 -23.66 -1.48 6.60
CA SER A 146 -23.85 -2.85 7.10
C SER A 146 -23.06 -3.84 6.26
N VAL A 147 -22.26 -4.68 6.92
CA VAL A 147 -21.48 -5.74 6.27
C VAL A 147 -22.40 -6.90 5.92
N PRO A 148 -22.28 -7.51 4.70
CA PRO A 148 -23.10 -8.65 4.33
C PRO A 148 -22.87 -9.83 5.27
N ASP A 149 -23.93 -10.48 5.68
CA ASP A 149 -23.86 -11.73 6.42
C ASP A 149 -23.63 -12.88 5.44
N VAL A 150 -22.41 -13.41 5.42
CA VAL A 150 -21.99 -14.51 4.54
C VAL A 150 -21.76 -15.79 5.34
N GLY A 151 -22.07 -16.93 4.71
CA GLY A 151 -21.81 -18.25 5.27
C GLY A 151 -20.43 -18.77 4.85
N LEU A 152 -19.63 -19.15 5.83
CA LEU A 152 -18.28 -19.69 5.66
C LEU A 152 -18.13 -21.00 6.46
N VAL A 153 -16.96 -21.63 6.31
CA VAL A 153 -16.56 -22.81 7.10
C VAL A 153 -15.17 -22.54 7.65
N ASN A 154 -14.98 -22.65 8.95
CA ASN A 154 -13.68 -22.38 9.54
C ASN A 154 -12.71 -23.58 9.41
N GLN A 155 -11.49 -23.42 9.90
CA GLN A 155 -10.41 -24.42 9.89
C GLN A 155 -10.76 -25.73 10.62
N ASP A 156 -11.79 -25.74 11.45
CA ASP A 156 -12.27 -26.94 12.16
C ASP A 156 -13.43 -27.64 11.43
N GLY A 157 -13.78 -27.14 10.22
CA GLY A 157 -14.92 -27.64 9.46
C GLY A 157 -16.28 -27.21 10.04
N ARG A 158 -16.29 -26.22 10.96
CA ARG A 158 -17.53 -25.71 11.56
C ARG A 158 -18.09 -24.58 10.72
N PRO A 159 -19.41 -24.53 10.49
CA PRO A 159 -20.04 -23.39 9.84
C PRO A 159 -19.86 -22.14 10.70
N VAL A 160 -19.46 -21.05 10.05
CA VAL A 160 -19.34 -19.71 10.65
C VAL A 160 -20.03 -18.69 9.75
N ARG A 161 -20.53 -17.61 10.34
CA ARG A 161 -21.15 -16.52 9.60
C ARG A 161 -20.57 -15.19 10.10
N THR A 162 -20.42 -14.23 9.21
CA THR A 162 -19.96 -12.89 9.63
C THR A 162 -20.88 -12.25 10.66
N GLY A 163 -22.20 -12.50 10.56
CA GLY A 163 -23.18 -12.04 11.53
C GLY A 163 -23.13 -12.67 12.92
N GLN A 164 -22.47 -13.82 13.09
CA GLN A 164 -22.36 -14.47 14.42
C GLN A 164 -21.40 -13.75 15.37
N PHE A 165 -20.52 -12.89 14.81
CA PHE A 165 -19.58 -12.11 15.59
C PHE A 165 -20.18 -10.83 16.17
N LYS A 166 -21.49 -10.56 15.93
CA LYS A 166 -22.18 -9.43 16.58
C LYS A 166 -22.01 -9.46 18.08
N GLY A 167 -21.81 -8.31 18.68
CA GLY A 167 -21.42 -8.16 20.08
C GLY A 167 -19.91 -8.08 20.30
N ARG A 168 -19.10 -8.41 19.28
CA ARG A 168 -17.63 -8.26 19.25
C ARG A 168 -17.22 -7.44 18.04
N ALA A 169 -16.14 -6.67 18.14
CA ALA A 169 -15.50 -6.10 16.97
C ALA A 169 -14.84 -7.23 16.18
N LEU A 170 -14.97 -7.19 14.84
CA LEU A 170 -14.40 -8.23 13.97
C LEU A 170 -13.35 -7.60 13.04
N LEU A 171 -12.12 -8.10 13.11
CA LEU A 171 -11.05 -7.74 12.16
C LEU A 171 -10.99 -8.80 11.06
N VAL A 172 -11.23 -8.39 9.82
CA VAL A 172 -11.26 -9.30 8.65
C VAL A 172 -10.11 -9.00 7.72
N THR A 173 -9.42 -10.04 7.24
CA THR A 173 -8.48 -9.95 6.11
C THR A 173 -8.69 -11.08 5.14
N PHE A 174 -8.08 -10.96 3.95
CA PHE A 174 -8.17 -11.93 2.88
C PHE A 174 -6.78 -12.45 2.54
N VAL A 175 -6.65 -13.77 2.48
CA VAL A 175 -5.38 -14.47 2.25
C VAL A 175 -5.59 -15.66 1.30
N TYR A 176 -4.53 -16.30 0.86
CA TYR A 176 -4.57 -17.66 0.35
C TYR A 176 -3.26 -18.38 0.70
N THR A 177 -3.34 -19.67 1.00
CA THR A 177 -2.23 -20.40 1.63
C THR A 177 -1.02 -20.58 0.71
N ARG A 178 -1.23 -20.56 -0.60
CA ARG A 178 -0.20 -20.70 -1.64
C ARG A 178 0.39 -19.37 -2.14
N CYS A 179 0.19 -18.28 -1.41
CA CYS A 179 0.73 -16.98 -1.80
C CYS A 179 2.26 -17.01 -1.82
N PRO A 180 2.91 -16.75 -2.96
CA PRO A 180 4.37 -16.81 -3.05
C PRO A 180 5.05 -15.52 -2.59
N MET A 181 4.28 -14.47 -2.29
CA MET A 181 4.78 -13.12 -1.98
C MET A 181 4.92 -12.96 -0.46
N PRO A 182 6.15 -12.89 0.08
CA PRO A 182 6.39 -12.83 1.53
C PRO A 182 5.85 -11.56 2.18
N ASP A 183 5.75 -10.48 1.42
CA ASP A 183 5.25 -9.17 1.83
C ASP A 183 3.72 -9.00 1.71
N GLN A 184 3.01 -10.04 1.29
CA GLN A 184 1.54 -10.04 1.17
C GLN A 184 0.90 -10.95 2.21
N CYS A 185 0.30 -12.10 1.82
CA CYS A 185 -0.42 -12.96 2.75
C CYS A 185 0.41 -13.39 3.98
N PRO A 186 1.71 -13.76 3.85
CA PRO A 186 2.53 -14.07 5.01
C PRO A 186 2.69 -12.90 5.97
N LEU A 187 2.93 -11.68 5.44
CA LEU A 187 3.03 -10.47 6.26
C LEU A 187 1.69 -10.14 6.95
N MET A 188 0.57 -10.24 6.23
CA MET A 188 -0.76 -10.03 6.82
C MET A 188 -1.02 -11.01 7.95
N SER A 189 -0.70 -12.29 7.76
CA SER A 189 -0.87 -13.30 8.80
C SER A 189 0.07 -13.07 9.99
N ALA A 190 1.31 -12.60 9.76
CA ALA A 190 2.23 -12.23 10.84
C ALA A 190 1.74 -11.01 11.64
N ASN A 191 1.18 -10.00 10.97
CA ASN A 191 0.56 -8.85 11.64
C ASN A 191 -0.66 -9.27 12.47
N PHE A 192 -1.49 -10.16 11.92
CA PHE A 192 -2.64 -10.73 12.66
C PHE A 192 -2.20 -11.56 13.86
N ALA A 193 -1.08 -12.29 13.77
CA ALA A 193 -0.52 -13.01 14.91
C ALA A 193 -0.12 -12.08 16.06
N GLN A 194 0.47 -10.91 15.75
CA GLN A 194 0.79 -9.88 16.75
C GLN A 194 -0.48 -9.31 17.40
N ILE A 195 -1.49 -9.03 16.59
CA ILE A 195 -2.80 -8.55 17.09
C ILE A 195 -3.45 -9.63 17.96
N ASN A 196 -3.48 -10.89 17.52
CA ASN A 196 -4.04 -12.01 18.30
C ASN A 196 -3.38 -12.16 19.68
N ALA A 197 -2.04 -12.08 19.74
CA ALA A 197 -1.32 -12.10 21.01
C ALA A 197 -1.68 -10.92 21.91
N ALA A 198 -1.96 -9.74 21.35
CA ALA A 198 -2.39 -8.57 22.09
C ALA A 198 -3.84 -8.74 22.63
N LEU A 199 -4.75 -9.37 21.89
CA LEU A 199 -6.13 -9.61 22.36
C LEU A 199 -6.18 -10.41 23.66
N GLU A 200 -5.31 -11.42 23.81
CA GLU A 200 -5.26 -12.24 25.02
C GLU A 200 -4.86 -11.44 26.28
N ASN A 201 -4.03 -10.41 26.10
CA ASN A 201 -3.40 -9.63 27.19
C ASN A 201 -4.07 -8.28 27.45
N ASP A 202 -4.88 -7.77 26.54
CA ASP A 202 -5.52 -6.47 26.63
C ASP A 202 -6.91 -6.58 27.24
N PRO A 203 -7.17 -6.01 28.46
CA PRO A 203 -8.47 -6.10 29.10
C PRO A 203 -9.60 -5.38 28.33
N ASP A 204 -9.25 -4.43 27.46
CA ASP A 204 -10.23 -3.68 26.66
C ASP A 204 -10.70 -4.49 25.44
N LEU A 205 -9.90 -5.46 24.98
CA LEU A 205 -10.17 -6.26 23.79
C LEU A 205 -10.52 -7.71 24.11
N ARG A 206 -10.08 -8.25 25.24
CA ARG A 206 -10.33 -9.65 25.63
C ARG A 206 -11.83 -9.99 25.60
N GLY A 207 -12.21 -10.92 24.73
CA GLY A 207 -13.60 -11.33 24.53
C GLY A 207 -14.49 -10.33 23.81
N LYS A 208 -13.96 -9.13 23.45
CA LYS A 208 -14.69 -8.09 22.74
C LYS A 208 -14.28 -7.93 21.28
N ALA A 209 -13.25 -8.65 20.84
CA ALA A 209 -12.80 -8.67 19.47
C ALA A 209 -12.60 -10.11 18.98
N HIS A 210 -12.60 -10.28 17.67
CA HIS A 210 -12.31 -11.54 16.98
C HIS A 210 -11.59 -11.27 15.65
N LEU A 211 -10.76 -12.21 15.22
CA LEU A 211 -10.02 -12.14 13.95
C LEU A 211 -10.60 -13.15 12.97
N LEU A 212 -10.69 -12.77 11.70
CA LEU A 212 -11.17 -13.64 10.63
C LEU A 212 -10.29 -13.49 9.39
N SER A 213 -9.56 -14.52 9.04
CA SER A 213 -8.82 -14.61 7.78
C SER A 213 -9.63 -15.46 6.80
N VAL A 214 -10.09 -14.85 5.70
CA VAL A 214 -10.91 -15.51 4.68
C VAL A 214 -10.04 -15.85 3.48
N THR A 215 -10.12 -17.11 3.00
CA THR A 215 -9.37 -17.48 1.80
C THR A 215 -10.00 -16.95 0.54
N LEU A 216 -9.15 -16.54 -0.42
CA LEU A 216 -9.54 -16.22 -1.80
C LEU A 216 -9.42 -17.43 -2.74
N ASP A 217 -8.93 -18.57 -2.23
CA ASP A 217 -8.73 -19.82 -2.99
C ASP A 217 -9.52 -21.00 -2.41
N PRO A 218 -10.85 -20.90 -2.28
CA PRO A 218 -11.67 -21.91 -1.57
C PRO A 218 -11.63 -23.29 -2.21
N GLU A 219 -11.24 -23.41 -3.47
CA GLU A 219 -11.07 -24.72 -4.13
C GLU A 219 -9.87 -25.49 -3.59
N TYR A 220 -8.82 -24.81 -3.20
CA TYR A 220 -7.61 -25.42 -2.65
C TYR A 220 -7.59 -25.34 -1.11
N ASP A 221 -7.90 -24.18 -0.56
CA ASP A 221 -7.80 -23.88 0.87
C ASP A 221 -9.02 -24.45 1.63
N ARG A 222 -9.08 -25.78 1.72
CA ARG A 222 -10.07 -26.50 2.52
C ARG A 222 -9.77 -26.36 4.02
N PRO A 223 -10.71 -26.68 4.92
CA PRO A 223 -10.54 -26.55 6.37
C PRO A 223 -9.23 -27.10 6.90
N GLU A 224 -8.85 -28.31 6.47
CA GLU A 224 -7.61 -28.95 6.91
C GLU A 224 -6.35 -28.23 6.44
N VAL A 225 -6.37 -27.61 5.26
CA VAL A 225 -5.27 -26.80 4.73
C VAL A 225 -5.16 -25.49 5.52
N LEU A 226 -6.29 -24.83 5.76
CA LEU A 226 -6.37 -23.60 6.57
C LEU A 226 -5.94 -23.86 8.01
N ARG A 227 -6.27 -25.03 8.58
CA ARG A 227 -5.82 -25.41 9.92
C ARG A 227 -4.31 -25.51 10.00
N GLY A 228 -3.68 -26.16 9.01
CA GLY A 228 -2.22 -26.23 8.92
C GLY A 228 -1.56 -24.85 8.76
N TYR A 229 -2.10 -24.04 7.88
CA TYR A 229 -1.62 -22.68 7.66
C TYR A 229 -1.80 -21.81 8.92
N GLY A 230 -3.01 -21.79 9.47
CA GLY A 230 -3.33 -20.99 10.65
C GLY A 230 -2.55 -21.39 11.89
N ALA A 231 -2.24 -22.68 12.07
CA ALA A 231 -1.45 -23.15 13.20
C ALA A 231 -0.04 -22.54 13.25
N ALA A 232 0.55 -22.23 12.08
CA ALA A 232 1.87 -21.58 12.00
C ALA A 232 1.86 -20.15 12.56
N TYR A 233 0.73 -19.46 12.53
CA TYR A 233 0.58 -18.08 13.00
C TYR A 233 -0.14 -17.96 14.34
N ALA A 234 -1.17 -18.75 14.56
CA ALA A 234 -1.99 -18.73 15.78
C ALA A 234 -1.46 -19.68 16.89
N GLY A 235 -0.31 -20.34 16.67
CA GLY A 235 0.23 -21.30 17.64
C GLY A 235 -0.69 -22.49 17.92
N GLY A 236 -1.61 -22.81 17.01
CA GLY A 236 -2.61 -23.85 17.15
C GLY A 236 -3.81 -23.49 18.03
N LYS A 237 -3.91 -22.26 18.52
CA LYS A 237 -5.04 -21.73 19.29
C LYS A 237 -5.94 -20.90 18.37
N PHE A 238 -7.20 -21.26 18.28
CA PHE A 238 -8.18 -20.63 17.38
C PHE A 238 -9.37 -20.02 18.14
N ASP A 239 -9.18 -19.65 19.42
CA ASP A 239 -10.26 -19.15 20.27
C ASP A 239 -10.79 -17.78 19.80
N ASP A 240 -9.89 -16.89 19.39
CA ASP A 240 -10.22 -15.55 18.93
C ASP A 240 -9.78 -15.27 17.48
N TRP A 241 -9.37 -16.31 16.74
CA TRP A 241 -8.96 -16.17 15.34
C TRP A 241 -9.37 -17.36 14.48
N ASP A 242 -10.34 -17.16 13.59
CA ASP A 242 -10.76 -18.15 12.61
C ASP A 242 -10.08 -17.93 11.25
N PHE A 243 -9.73 -19.05 10.60
CA PHE A 243 -9.33 -19.12 9.20
C PHE A 243 -10.44 -19.80 8.42
N ALA A 244 -11.09 -19.08 7.52
CA ALA A 244 -12.32 -19.53 6.92
C ALA A 244 -12.25 -19.66 5.40
N THR A 245 -12.92 -20.68 4.90
CA THR A 245 -13.24 -20.93 3.49
C THR A 245 -14.76 -20.93 3.31
N GLY A 246 -15.25 -21.15 2.10
CA GLY A 246 -16.67 -21.24 1.86
C GLY A 246 -17.04 -21.38 0.40
N ASP A 247 -18.32 -21.20 0.11
CA ASP A 247 -18.78 -21.11 -1.27
C ASP A 247 -18.08 -19.93 -1.97
N PRO A 248 -17.53 -20.13 -3.20
CA PRO A 248 -16.84 -19.06 -3.93
C PRO A 248 -17.67 -17.79 -4.11
N ALA A 249 -18.99 -17.89 -4.23
CA ALA A 249 -19.88 -16.73 -4.38
C ALA A 249 -19.99 -15.95 -3.04
N GLU A 250 -20.05 -16.65 -1.89
CA GLU A 250 -20.09 -16.00 -0.58
C GLU A 250 -18.75 -15.34 -0.24
N VAL A 251 -17.63 -16.01 -0.54
CA VAL A 251 -16.28 -15.43 -0.39
C VAL A 251 -16.15 -14.17 -1.26
N ARG A 252 -16.58 -14.26 -2.53
CA ARG A 252 -16.56 -13.14 -3.47
C ARG A 252 -17.41 -11.98 -2.97
N ARG A 253 -18.62 -12.26 -2.50
CA ARG A 253 -19.55 -11.24 -1.98
C ARG A 253 -18.95 -10.47 -0.81
N LEU A 254 -18.25 -11.16 0.09
CA LEU A 254 -17.56 -10.50 1.20
C LEU A 254 -16.37 -9.68 0.71
N ALA A 255 -15.53 -10.24 -0.16
CA ALA A 255 -14.36 -9.57 -0.73
C ALA A 255 -14.76 -8.28 -1.48
N GLU A 256 -15.76 -8.35 -2.35
CA GLU A 256 -16.29 -7.22 -3.11
C GLU A 256 -16.84 -6.12 -2.20
N PHE A 257 -17.47 -6.48 -1.08
CA PHE A 257 -17.90 -5.49 -0.08
C PHE A 257 -16.72 -4.66 0.42
N PHE A 258 -15.56 -5.27 0.68
CA PHE A 258 -14.36 -4.53 1.09
C PHE A 258 -13.61 -3.87 -0.07
N GLY A 259 -14.19 -3.86 -1.28
CA GLY A 259 -13.52 -3.33 -2.46
C GLY A 259 -12.31 -4.14 -2.89
N LEU A 260 -12.24 -5.41 -2.46
CA LEU A 260 -11.20 -6.33 -2.86
C LEU A 260 -11.59 -6.97 -4.20
N MET A 261 -10.75 -6.78 -5.20
CA MET A 261 -10.86 -7.47 -6.48
C MET A 261 -9.82 -8.57 -6.54
N TYR A 262 -10.22 -9.74 -7.04
CA TYR A 262 -9.32 -10.86 -7.24
C TYR A 262 -9.73 -11.70 -8.45
N GLY A 263 -8.77 -12.36 -9.03
CA GLY A 263 -8.94 -13.23 -10.18
C GLY A 263 -7.82 -14.23 -10.30
N ARG A 264 -7.94 -15.18 -11.22
CA ARG A 264 -6.86 -16.10 -11.55
C ARG A 264 -6.26 -15.71 -12.89
N GLU A 265 -4.95 -15.69 -12.94
CA GLU A 265 -4.20 -15.45 -14.14
C GLU A 265 -2.99 -16.39 -14.18
N ASN A 266 -2.79 -17.07 -15.30
CA ASN A 266 -1.74 -18.09 -15.49
C ASN A 266 -1.64 -19.10 -14.32
N GLY A 267 -2.80 -19.43 -13.70
CA GLY A 267 -2.88 -20.33 -12.56
C GLY A 267 -2.53 -19.69 -11.20
N GLN A 268 -2.10 -18.44 -11.19
CA GLN A 268 -1.86 -17.66 -9.96
C GLN A 268 -3.08 -16.83 -9.59
N LEU A 269 -3.29 -16.64 -8.30
CA LEU A 269 -4.35 -15.78 -7.78
C LEU A 269 -3.78 -14.39 -7.55
N ILE A 270 -4.37 -13.41 -8.23
CA ILE A 270 -3.99 -12.00 -8.14
C ILE A 270 -5.09 -11.26 -7.43
N HIS A 271 -4.74 -10.46 -6.44
CA HIS A 271 -5.70 -9.69 -5.65
C HIS A 271 -5.08 -8.42 -5.05
N SER A 272 -5.93 -7.42 -4.80
CA SER A 272 -5.55 -6.30 -3.95
C SER A 272 -5.63 -6.70 -2.47
N LEU A 273 -4.82 -6.08 -1.61
CA LEU A 273 -4.86 -6.32 -0.16
C LEU A 273 -5.92 -5.44 0.50
N ARG A 274 -6.76 -6.04 1.33
CA ARG A 274 -7.76 -5.36 2.16
C ARG A 274 -7.82 -6.00 3.53
N THR A 275 -7.85 -5.14 4.55
CA THR A 275 -8.14 -5.53 5.92
C THR A 275 -9.20 -4.56 6.46
N GLY A 276 -10.22 -5.06 7.13
CA GLY A 276 -11.32 -4.23 7.60
C GLY A 276 -11.71 -4.50 9.03
N ILE A 277 -12.14 -3.46 9.74
CA ILE A 277 -12.74 -3.55 11.07
C ILE A 277 -14.25 -3.41 10.94
N ILE A 278 -14.97 -4.30 11.59
CA ILE A 278 -16.42 -4.34 11.69
C ILE A 278 -16.79 -4.11 13.16
N THR A 279 -17.74 -3.21 13.41
CA THR A 279 -18.24 -2.89 14.74
C THR A 279 -19.10 -4.04 15.32
N PRO A 280 -19.33 -4.09 16.64
CA PRO A 280 -20.18 -5.09 17.26
C PRO A 280 -21.62 -5.14 16.73
N ASP A 281 -22.13 -4.06 16.15
CA ASP A 281 -23.45 -4.02 15.50
C ASP A 281 -23.45 -4.47 14.04
N GLY A 282 -22.28 -4.91 13.52
CA GLY A 282 -22.13 -5.48 12.19
C GLY A 282 -21.97 -4.44 11.08
N LYS A 283 -21.48 -3.25 11.40
CA LYS A 283 -21.20 -2.20 10.43
C LYS A 283 -19.70 -2.03 10.19
N LEU A 284 -19.35 -1.57 9.01
CA LEU A 284 -17.99 -1.20 8.69
C LEU A 284 -17.52 -0.04 9.55
N TYR A 285 -16.39 -0.21 10.24
CA TYR A 285 -15.69 0.84 10.95
C TYR A 285 -14.61 1.49 10.05
N LYS A 286 -13.67 0.70 9.53
CA LYS A 286 -12.54 1.17 8.72
C LYS A 286 -12.04 0.08 7.78
N ILE A 287 -11.50 0.48 6.62
CA ILE A 287 -10.76 -0.40 5.70
C ILE A 287 -9.32 0.10 5.59
N TYR A 288 -8.38 -0.82 5.71
CA TYR A 288 -6.97 -0.63 5.41
C TYR A 288 -6.67 -1.22 4.03
N ARG A 289 -5.93 -0.47 3.22
CA ARG A 289 -5.48 -0.88 1.89
C ARG A 289 -4.00 -1.21 1.95
N GLY A 290 -3.59 -2.18 1.13
CA GLY A 290 -2.19 -2.59 1.06
C GLY A 290 -1.69 -3.26 2.35
N ASN A 291 -0.39 -3.23 2.54
CA ASN A 291 0.34 -3.94 3.60
C ASN A 291 1.14 -3.00 4.53
N GLU A 292 1.01 -1.69 4.38
CA GLU A 292 1.83 -0.71 5.11
C GLU A 292 1.32 -0.40 6.52
N TRP A 293 0.05 -0.75 6.83
CA TRP A 293 -0.54 -0.52 8.14
C TRP A 293 0.18 -1.33 9.24
N LYS A 294 0.20 -0.80 10.45
CA LYS A 294 0.90 -1.39 11.59
C LYS A 294 -0.07 -2.02 12.58
N PRO A 295 0.30 -3.14 13.25
CA PRO A 295 -0.53 -3.78 14.27
C PRO A 295 -1.05 -2.84 15.34
N ASP A 296 -0.22 -1.91 15.85
CA ASP A 296 -0.59 -0.97 16.90
C ASP A 296 -1.68 0.02 16.44
N GLU A 297 -1.63 0.47 15.18
CA GLU A 297 -2.68 1.30 14.60
C GLU A 297 -4.01 0.54 14.58
N VAL A 298 -3.98 -0.69 14.07
CA VAL A 298 -5.17 -1.54 13.98
C VAL A 298 -5.73 -1.87 15.37
N LEU A 299 -4.88 -2.14 16.35
CA LEU A 299 -5.29 -2.39 17.74
C LEU A 299 -6.02 -1.18 18.36
N ASN A 300 -5.54 0.03 18.12
CA ASN A 300 -6.18 1.26 18.61
C ASN A 300 -7.56 1.45 17.96
N ASP A 301 -7.66 1.26 16.66
CA ASP A 301 -8.93 1.34 15.94
C ASP A 301 -9.90 0.22 16.35
N LEU A 302 -9.38 -0.99 16.63
CA LEU A 302 -10.18 -2.11 17.09
C LEU A 302 -10.77 -1.85 18.48
N LYS A 303 -10.01 -1.21 19.40
CA LYS A 303 -10.53 -0.75 20.70
C LYS A 303 -11.65 0.27 20.54
N SER A 304 -11.44 1.25 19.67
CA SER A 304 -12.45 2.27 19.38
C SER A 304 -13.72 1.64 18.83
N ALA A 305 -13.59 0.73 17.87
CA ALA A 305 -14.72 0.00 17.29
C ALA A 305 -15.46 -0.87 18.32
N ALA A 306 -14.72 -1.56 19.21
CA ALA A 306 -15.30 -2.40 20.26
C ALA A 306 -16.04 -1.62 21.35
N SER A 307 -15.65 -0.35 21.56
CA SER A 307 -16.28 0.54 22.53
C SER A 307 -17.51 1.26 21.99
N GLY A 308 -17.81 1.18 20.70
CA GLY A 308 -18.94 1.85 20.06
C GLY A 308 -18.76 3.38 19.98
N SER A 309 -17.51 3.83 19.96
CA SER A 309 -17.13 5.25 19.92
C SER A 309 -16.88 5.72 18.49
#